data_440024be89343d2f8247656172d2b055
#
_entry.id   440024be89343d2f8247656172d2b055
#
_cell.length_a   1.000
_cell.length_b   1.000
_cell.length_c   1.000
_cell.angle_alpha   90.00
_cell.angle_beta   90.00
_cell.angle_gamma   90.00
#
_symmetry.space_group_name_H-M   'P 1'
#
loop_
_entity.id
_entity.type
_entity.pdbx_description
1 polymer ?
#
loop_
_entity_poly.entity_id
_entity_poly.type
_entity_poly.pdbx_seq_one_letter_code
_entity_poly.pdbx_strand_id
1 'polypeptide(L)'
;MKSISGKYWEEVKVQKRLIDKVKIDYDLTDTQAKIALSRNYTNQDFFLINNEIKFNNPFLKTKDFLLGCELLKNNIENENNILIIGDYDVDGCMSTSIFFNFLNKNNGKVNYYIPDRFKDGYGASKNLIIKLIKKFQPNLTIFLDCGSNSYDAIKYLKTKKISTFIIDHHNTSLPYPVSDIFINPKKNSNYEQYSYLCTTFLTYLFIDLYISKYKLKKNIENNLIYVLLATVADVMPMIGINKILAKNILKDFDIGKNLIFKNLFKILEIKNKLTLYDLGYVIAPLINAAGRLENAHQIIELFTSSNEKLITLILKNIINLNNKRKLIEKKILDDLDYQKFYDEKNILFLYKSNLHEGVIGIIASRIKEYFNKPCVVLTNSNDVIKGSARSTSNFNIGKYIQKSINLDIALGGGGHNLAAGIVLKKNKLNDFKTYINEIGRASCRERV
;
A
#
# COMPACT_ATOMS: atom_id res chain seq x y z
N MET A 1 -23.54 16.61 19.03
CA MET A 1 -24.78 16.46 18.19
C MET A 1 -24.80 15.05 17.62
N LYS A 2 -25.95 14.36 17.63
CA LYS A 2 -26.10 13.03 17.05
C LYS A 2 -26.53 13.17 15.58
N SER A 3 -25.80 12.55 14.65
CA SER A 3 -26.14 12.58 13.22
C SER A 3 -27.29 11.63 12.90
N ILE A 4 -27.89 11.75 11.70
CA ILE A 4 -28.95 10.84 11.18
C ILE A 4 -28.44 9.38 11.19
N SER A 5 -27.13 9.16 10.94
CA SER A 5 -26.51 7.83 11.01
C SER A 5 -26.18 7.35 12.43
N GLY A 6 -26.65 8.05 13.46
CA GLY A 6 -26.43 7.70 14.86
C GLY A 6 -25.04 8.04 15.43
N LYS A 7 -24.16 8.62 14.64
CA LYS A 7 -22.81 9.03 15.09
C LYS A 7 -22.88 10.33 15.88
N TYR A 8 -22.06 10.44 16.91
CA TYR A 8 -21.87 11.69 17.65
C TYR A 8 -20.84 12.57 16.93
N TRP A 9 -21.24 13.82 16.72
CA TRP A 9 -20.37 14.87 16.22
C TRP A 9 -19.93 15.72 17.38
N GLU A 10 -18.63 15.84 17.55
CA GLU A 10 -18.00 16.69 18.56
C GLU A 10 -17.11 17.72 17.86
N GLU A 11 -17.31 18.99 18.17
CA GLU A 11 -16.47 20.06 17.65
C GLU A 11 -15.15 20.08 18.42
N VAL A 12 -14.02 20.02 17.69
CA VAL A 12 -12.71 20.22 18.29
C VAL A 12 -12.59 21.67 18.75
N LYS A 13 -12.47 21.86 20.06
CA LYS A 13 -12.32 23.20 20.65
C LYS A 13 -10.96 23.78 20.32
N VAL A 14 -10.93 24.87 19.59
CA VAL A 14 -9.73 25.65 19.26
C VAL A 14 -9.84 27.01 19.94
N GLN A 15 -8.73 27.48 20.51
CA GLN A 15 -8.70 28.79 21.19
C GLN A 15 -8.93 29.91 20.19
N LYS A 16 -9.88 30.80 20.47
CA LYS A 16 -10.25 31.93 19.59
C LYS A 16 -9.04 32.79 19.21
N ARG A 17 -8.16 33.10 20.18
CA ARG A 17 -6.93 33.86 19.95
C ARG A 17 -6.02 33.25 18.88
N LEU A 18 -5.91 31.90 18.84
CA LEU A 18 -5.13 31.21 17.81
C LEU A 18 -5.81 31.30 16.44
N ILE A 19 -7.15 31.20 16.41
CA ILE A 19 -7.92 31.36 15.18
C ILE A 19 -7.70 32.75 14.60
N ASP A 20 -7.87 33.80 15.40
CA ASP A 20 -7.71 35.19 14.98
C ASP A 20 -6.29 35.47 14.48
N LYS A 21 -5.26 34.94 15.19
CA LYS A 21 -3.87 35.06 14.77
C LYS A 21 -3.63 34.41 13.41
N VAL A 22 -4.02 33.14 13.24
CA VAL A 22 -3.78 32.37 12.00
C VAL A 22 -4.55 32.98 10.82
N LYS A 23 -5.74 33.54 11.05
CA LYS A 23 -6.51 34.26 10.02
C LYS A 23 -5.72 35.45 9.48
N ILE A 24 -5.11 36.25 10.36
CA ILE A 24 -4.33 37.42 9.98
C ILE A 24 -3.02 37.01 9.33
N ASP A 25 -2.27 36.09 9.95
CA ASP A 25 -0.94 35.69 9.49
C ASP A 25 -0.95 35.00 8.10
N TYR A 26 -2.05 34.34 7.74
CA TYR A 26 -2.12 33.52 6.52
C TYR A 26 -3.30 33.84 5.60
N ASP A 27 -4.02 34.94 5.85
CA ASP A 27 -5.20 35.36 5.06
C ASP A 27 -6.25 34.28 4.89
N LEU A 28 -6.70 33.71 6.02
CA LEU A 28 -7.65 32.63 6.04
C LEU A 28 -9.03 33.07 6.55
N THR A 29 -10.07 32.39 6.08
CA THR A 29 -11.40 32.50 6.69
C THR A 29 -11.41 31.83 8.07
N ASP A 30 -12.41 32.18 8.91
CA ASP A 30 -12.61 31.58 10.23
C ASP A 30 -12.69 30.04 10.18
N THR A 31 -13.44 29.53 9.21
CA THR A 31 -13.61 28.07 9.01
C THR A 31 -12.30 27.41 8.59
N GLN A 32 -11.53 27.99 7.68
CA GLN A 32 -10.24 27.47 7.26
C GLN A 32 -9.24 27.42 8.41
N ALA A 33 -9.16 28.51 9.20
CA ALA A 33 -8.28 28.58 10.37
C ALA A 33 -8.65 27.52 11.42
N LYS A 34 -9.94 27.36 11.73
CA LYS A 34 -10.43 26.31 12.65
C LYS A 34 -10.08 24.91 12.16
N ILE A 35 -10.31 24.59 10.89
CA ILE A 35 -9.99 23.29 10.31
C ILE A 35 -8.49 23.02 10.37
N ALA A 36 -7.67 23.99 10.00
CA ALA A 36 -6.22 23.85 9.99
C ALA A 36 -5.66 23.63 11.40
N LEU A 37 -6.10 24.42 12.38
CA LEU A 37 -5.70 24.29 13.78
C LEU A 37 -6.19 22.97 14.40
N SER A 38 -7.42 22.55 14.10
CA SER A 38 -7.95 21.26 14.59
C SER A 38 -7.19 20.05 14.03
N ARG A 39 -6.48 20.22 12.92
CA ARG A 39 -5.62 19.21 12.29
C ARG A 39 -4.13 19.40 12.62
N ASN A 40 -3.81 20.23 13.60
CA ASN A 40 -2.44 20.50 14.06
C ASN A 40 -1.48 20.91 12.92
N TYR A 41 -1.92 21.82 12.03
CA TYR A 41 -1.08 22.34 10.97
C TYR A 41 0.16 22.99 11.54
N THR A 42 1.32 22.67 10.95
CA THR A 42 2.60 23.32 11.23
C THR A 42 2.71 24.66 10.48
N ASN A 43 3.69 25.49 10.80
CA ASN A 43 3.96 26.73 10.05
C ASN A 43 4.20 26.44 8.55
N GLN A 44 4.84 25.32 8.22
CA GLN A 44 5.03 24.89 6.83
C GLN A 44 3.70 24.56 6.15
N ASP A 45 2.78 23.91 6.85
CA ASP A 45 1.46 23.59 6.32
C ASP A 45 0.65 24.84 6.04
N PHE A 46 0.70 25.83 6.94
CA PHE A 46 0.05 27.12 6.72
C PHE A 46 0.66 27.86 5.54
N PHE A 47 2.00 27.91 5.46
CA PHE A 47 2.69 28.52 4.34
C PHE A 47 2.28 27.87 3.00
N LEU A 48 2.10 26.55 2.96
CA LEU A 48 1.65 25.82 1.79
C LEU A 48 0.24 26.20 1.32
N ILE A 49 -0.63 26.77 2.17
CA ILE A 49 -1.99 27.11 1.74
C ILE A 49 -1.94 28.11 0.58
N ASN A 50 -1.15 29.16 0.71
CA ASN A 50 -1.09 30.27 -0.25
C ASN A 50 0.15 30.28 -1.15
N ASN A 51 1.16 29.44 -0.86
CA ASN A 51 2.44 29.45 -1.56
C ASN A 51 2.72 28.12 -2.25
N GLU A 52 3.45 28.18 -3.33
CA GLU A 52 4.00 26.99 -4.00
C GLU A 52 5.35 26.65 -3.39
N ILE A 53 5.52 25.36 -3.08
CA ILE A 53 6.81 24.82 -2.64
C ILE A 53 7.20 23.70 -3.59
N LYS A 54 8.39 23.77 -4.15
CA LYS A 54 9.02 22.62 -4.79
C LYS A 54 9.59 21.73 -3.68
N PHE A 55 9.28 20.45 -3.71
CA PHE A 55 9.97 19.54 -2.80
C PHE A 55 11.37 19.24 -3.34
N ASN A 56 12.34 19.17 -2.42
CA ASN A 56 13.67 18.72 -2.72
C ASN A 56 13.82 17.27 -2.23
N ASN A 57 14.62 16.48 -2.93
CA ASN A 57 14.91 15.13 -2.51
C ASN A 57 15.68 15.12 -1.17
N PRO A 58 15.11 14.59 -0.08
CA PRO A 58 15.74 14.62 1.22
C PRO A 58 16.87 13.59 1.38
N PHE A 59 17.00 12.66 0.44
CA PHE A 59 17.91 11.51 0.53
C PHE A 59 19.23 11.68 -0.23
N LEU A 60 19.54 12.88 -0.75
CA LEU A 60 20.73 13.14 -1.56
C LEU A 60 22.05 12.76 -0.86
N LYS A 61 22.09 12.76 0.47
CA LYS A 61 23.25 12.41 1.29
C LYS A 61 23.06 11.15 2.13
N THR A 62 21.98 10.41 1.92
CA THR A 62 21.63 9.24 2.72
C THR A 62 22.46 8.04 2.25
N LYS A 63 23.23 7.43 3.17
CA LYS A 63 24.17 6.36 2.88
C LYS A 63 23.54 5.19 2.11
N ASP A 64 22.41 4.66 2.58
CA ASP A 64 21.75 3.50 1.95
C ASP A 64 21.35 3.79 0.50
N PHE A 65 20.86 5.02 0.23
CA PHE A 65 20.51 5.46 -1.12
C PHE A 65 21.74 5.58 -2.02
N LEU A 66 22.84 6.17 -1.49
CA LEU A 66 24.09 6.32 -2.24
C LEU A 66 24.72 4.97 -2.59
N LEU A 67 24.77 4.04 -1.63
CA LEU A 67 25.26 2.67 -1.86
C LEU A 67 24.35 1.91 -2.83
N GLY A 68 23.03 2.11 -2.74
CA GLY A 68 22.07 1.55 -3.69
C GLY A 68 22.33 2.03 -5.12
N CYS A 69 22.64 3.32 -5.29
CA CYS A 69 23.02 3.86 -6.60
C CYS A 69 24.29 3.20 -7.17
N GLU A 70 25.29 2.96 -6.34
CA GLU A 70 26.54 2.29 -6.73
C GLU A 70 26.30 0.82 -7.11
N LEU A 71 25.56 0.09 -6.29
CA LEU A 71 25.17 -1.29 -6.59
C LEU A 71 24.41 -1.39 -7.92
N LEU A 72 23.43 -0.50 -8.14
CA LEU A 72 22.64 -0.48 -9.35
C LEU A 72 23.49 -0.15 -10.58
N LYS A 73 24.35 0.87 -10.50
CA LYS A 73 25.23 1.27 -11.58
C LYS A 73 26.16 0.12 -11.98
N ASN A 74 26.81 -0.53 -11.02
CA ASN A 74 27.71 -1.67 -11.28
C ASN A 74 26.97 -2.81 -12.00
N ASN A 75 25.72 -3.09 -11.64
CA ASN A 75 24.95 -4.14 -12.30
C ASN A 75 24.53 -3.74 -13.74
N ILE A 76 24.23 -2.48 -14.00
CA ILE A 76 23.90 -1.98 -15.34
C ILE A 76 25.15 -2.03 -16.23
N GLU A 77 26.30 -1.52 -15.76
CA GLU A 77 27.57 -1.46 -16.52
C GLU A 77 28.13 -2.85 -16.84
N ASN A 78 27.91 -3.83 -15.96
CA ASN A 78 28.30 -5.23 -16.19
C ASN A 78 27.24 -6.03 -16.97
N GLU A 79 26.20 -5.40 -17.47
CA GLU A 79 25.07 -6.03 -18.19
C GLU A 79 24.43 -7.22 -17.43
N ASN A 80 24.42 -7.15 -16.13
CA ASN A 80 23.86 -8.17 -15.26
C ASN A 80 22.34 -8.28 -15.38
N ASN A 81 21.80 -9.49 -15.24
CA ASN A 81 20.35 -9.71 -15.18
C ASN A 81 19.76 -9.17 -13.89
N ILE A 82 18.85 -8.24 -13.99
CA ILE A 82 18.15 -7.63 -12.85
C ILE A 82 16.73 -8.18 -12.80
N LEU A 83 16.29 -8.65 -11.64
CA LEU A 83 14.91 -9.07 -11.40
C LEU A 83 14.26 -8.13 -10.38
N ILE A 84 13.16 -7.50 -10.76
CA ILE A 84 12.31 -6.75 -9.83
C ILE A 84 11.18 -7.66 -9.34
N ILE A 85 10.98 -7.72 -8.04
CA ILE A 85 9.82 -8.38 -7.40
C ILE A 85 9.03 -7.30 -6.69
N GLY A 86 7.79 -7.06 -7.17
CA GLY A 86 6.87 -6.08 -6.58
C GLY A 86 5.74 -6.73 -5.79
N ASP A 87 4.84 -5.91 -5.22
CA ASP A 87 3.56 -6.38 -4.71
C ASP A 87 2.43 -6.15 -5.73
N TYR A 88 1.29 -6.80 -5.51
CA TYR A 88 0.15 -6.82 -6.45
C TYR A 88 -0.83 -5.66 -6.26
N ASP A 89 -0.65 -4.77 -5.30
CA ASP A 89 -1.47 -3.59 -5.08
C ASP A 89 -0.95 -2.37 -5.86
N VAL A 90 -1.55 -1.20 -5.60
CA VAL A 90 -1.18 0.02 -6.33
C VAL A 90 0.26 0.44 -6.05
N ASP A 91 0.72 0.37 -4.80
CA ASP A 91 2.07 0.83 -4.45
C ASP A 91 3.13 -0.09 -5.04
N GLY A 92 2.96 -1.41 -4.90
CA GLY A 92 3.85 -2.39 -5.52
C GLY A 92 3.86 -2.31 -7.04
N CYS A 93 2.70 -2.12 -7.68
CA CYS A 93 2.61 -1.99 -9.13
C CYS A 93 3.23 -0.70 -9.64
N MET A 94 2.99 0.44 -8.99
CA MET A 94 3.53 1.73 -9.44
C MET A 94 5.04 1.81 -9.23
N SER A 95 5.56 1.38 -8.08
CA SER A 95 7.00 1.32 -7.83
C SER A 95 7.71 0.43 -8.83
N THR A 96 7.16 -0.75 -9.11
CA THR A 96 7.68 -1.67 -10.13
C THR A 96 7.66 -1.04 -11.53
N SER A 97 6.55 -0.41 -11.93
CA SER A 97 6.42 0.20 -13.25
C SER A 97 7.42 1.34 -13.47
N ILE A 98 7.58 2.22 -12.47
CA ILE A 98 8.51 3.35 -12.54
C ILE A 98 9.96 2.84 -12.61
N PHE A 99 10.32 1.87 -11.77
CA PHE A 99 11.68 1.37 -11.72
C PHE A 99 12.02 0.55 -12.96
N PHE A 100 11.11 -0.33 -13.41
CA PHE A 100 11.27 -1.09 -14.64
C PHE A 100 11.46 -0.17 -15.84
N ASN A 101 10.60 0.84 -16.03
CA ASN A 101 10.74 1.83 -17.10
C ASN A 101 12.06 2.58 -17.05
N PHE A 102 12.51 2.94 -15.85
CA PHE A 102 13.79 3.61 -15.65
C PHE A 102 14.95 2.72 -16.09
N LEU A 103 15.00 1.47 -15.64
CA LEU A 103 16.07 0.53 -15.99
C LEU A 103 16.06 0.18 -17.48
N ASN A 104 14.90 -0.12 -18.04
CA ASN A 104 14.76 -0.44 -19.45
C ASN A 104 15.24 0.70 -20.37
N LYS A 105 14.96 1.96 -20.00
CA LYS A 105 15.44 3.15 -20.71
C LYS A 105 16.92 3.47 -20.47
N ASN A 106 17.59 2.78 -19.56
CA ASN A 106 19.01 2.95 -19.22
C ASN A 106 19.84 1.69 -19.52
N ASN A 107 19.41 0.89 -20.51
CA ASN A 107 20.09 -0.32 -20.97
C ASN A 107 20.24 -1.41 -19.90
N GLY A 108 19.44 -1.39 -18.85
CA GLY A 108 19.40 -2.46 -17.86
C GLY A 108 18.75 -3.72 -18.44
N LYS A 109 19.39 -4.88 -18.28
CA LYS A 109 18.77 -6.19 -18.58
C LYS A 109 17.79 -6.54 -17.46
N VAL A 110 16.58 -6.01 -17.51
CA VAL A 110 15.60 -6.07 -16.43
C VAL A 110 14.39 -6.92 -16.78
N ASN A 111 13.99 -7.75 -15.83
CA ASN A 111 12.72 -8.45 -15.78
C ASN A 111 11.96 -8.07 -14.51
N TYR A 112 10.66 -8.30 -14.49
CA TYR A 112 9.86 -8.13 -13.29
C TYR A 112 8.95 -9.33 -13.03
N TYR A 113 8.56 -9.48 -11.78
CA TYR A 113 7.57 -10.46 -11.36
C TYR A 113 6.69 -9.87 -10.25
N ILE A 114 5.38 -9.97 -10.43
CA ILE A 114 4.40 -9.65 -9.39
C ILE A 114 3.82 -10.97 -8.89
N PRO A 115 3.99 -11.31 -7.59
CA PRO A 115 3.46 -12.54 -7.04
C PRO A 115 1.94 -12.65 -7.23
N ASP A 116 1.50 -13.83 -7.64
CA ASP A 116 0.08 -14.14 -7.75
C ASP A 116 -0.46 -14.45 -6.34
N ARG A 117 -1.43 -13.66 -5.90
CA ARG A 117 -2.02 -13.78 -4.56
C ARG A 117 -2.53 -15.18 -4.22
N PHE A 118 -3.01 -15.91 -5.24
CA PHE A 118 -3.61 -17.24 -5.07
C PHE A 118 -2.57 -18.36 -5.13
N LYS A 119 -1.58 -18.24 -6.01
CA LYS A 119 -0.56 -19.25 -6.28
C LYS A 119 0.68 -19.10 -5.43
N ASP A 120 1.16 -17.85 -5.25
CA ASP A 120 2.44 -17.55 -4.60
C ASP A 120 2.26 -17.04 -3.17
N GLY A 121 1.05 -16.53 -2.85
CA GLY A 121 0.75 -15.89 -1.56
C GLY A 121 1.16 -14.43 -1.52
N TYR A 122 1.40 -13.92 -0.30
CA TYR A 122 1.84 -12.54 -0.08
C TYR A 122 3.37 -12.46 -0.01
N GLY A 123 3.93 -11.49 -0.72
CA GLY A 123 5.35 -11.19 -0.71
C GLY A 123 6.25 -12.25 -1.36
N ALA A 124 7.54 -12.14 -1.16
CA ALA A 124 8.53 -13.03 -1.75
C ALA A 124 8.86 -14.19 -0.81
N SER A 125 8.21 -15.34 -0.99
CA SER A 125 8.54 -16.58 -0.29
C SER A 125 9.81 -17.22 -0.86
N LYS A 126 10.53 -18.02 -0.05
CA LYS A 126 11.70 -18.79 -0.50
C LYS A 126 11.36 -19.70 -1.69
N ASN A 127 10.21 -20.36 -1.66
CA ASN A 127 9.77 -21.27 -2.75
C ASN A 127 9.55 -20.50 -4.06
N LEU A 128 8.97 -19.31 -4.00
CA LEU A 128 8.85 -18.43 -5.15
C LEU A 128 10.22 -18.03 -5.69
N ILE A 129 11.14 -17.61 -4.82
CA ILE A 129 12.50 -17.22 -5.22
C ILE A 129 13.23 -18.36 -5.94
N ILE A 130 13.11 -19.60 -5.47
CA ILE A 130 13.70 -20.77 -6.14
C ILE A 130 13.22 -20.90 -7.58
N LYS A 131 11.91 -20.72 -7.82
CA LYS A 131 11.32 -20.75 -9.17
C LYS A 131 11.83 -19.60 -10.04
N LEU A 132 11.89 -18.39 -9.47
CA LEU A 132 12.29 -17.18 -10.20
C LEU A 132 13.77 -17.19 -10.58
N ILE A 133 14.65 -17.68 -9.70
CA ILE A 133 16.07 -17.86 -10.01
C ILE A 133 16.26 -18.80 -11.21
N LYS A 134 15.55 -19.93 -11.24
CA LYS A 134 15.62 -20.86 -12.38
C LYS A 134 15.15 -20.23 -13.68
N LYS A 135 14.12 -19.37 -13.63
CA LYS A 135 13.52 -18.75 -14.81
C LYS A 135 14.34 -17.57 -15.34
N PHE A 136 14.79 -16.67 -14.46
CA PHE A 136 15.35 -15.38 -14.84
C PHE A 136 16.86 -15.28 -14.63
N GLN A 137 17.48 -16.19 -13.88
CA GLN A 137 18.92 -16.22 -13.57
C GLN A 137 19.46 -14.84 -13.18
N PRO A 138 18.87 -14.17 -12.17
CA PRO A 138 19.25 -12.80 -11.81
C PRO A 138 20.61 -12.76 -11.13
N ASN A 139 21.37 -11.69 -11.37
CA ASN A 139 22.57 -11.31 -10.60
C ASN A 139 22.19 -10.34 -9.46
N LEU A 140 21.15 -9.54 -9.69
CA LEU A 140 20.57 -8.63 -8.71
C LEU A 140 19.05 -8.84 -8.62
N THR A 141 18.54 -9.01 -7.40
CA THR A 141 17.10 -9.04 -7.13
C THR A 141 16.69 -7.79 -6.34
N ILE A 142 15.76 -7.01 -6.88
CA ILE A 142 15.23 -5.79 -6.28
C ILE A 142 13.82 -6.10 -5.77
N PHE A 143 13.57 -5.83 -4.50
CA PHE A 143 12.27 -5.97 -3.88
C PHE A 143 11.64 -4.58 -3.73
N LEU A 144 10.43 -4.40 -4.25
CA LEU A 144 9.68 -3.16 -4.18
C LEU A 144 8.34 -3.42 -3.50
N ASP A 145 8.08 -2.68 -2.43
CA ASP A 145 6.86 -2.80 -1.61
C ASP A 145 6.70 -4.18 -0.94
N CYS A 146 7.80 -4.87 -0.83
CA CYS A 146 7.94 -6.15 -0.15
C CYS A 146 9.41 -6.36 0.22
N GLY A 147 9.71 -7.44 0.96
CA GLY A 147 11.09 -7.78 1.28
C GLY A 147 11.48 -7.50 2.72
N SER A 148 10.91 -6.50 3.38
CA SER A 148 11.23 -6.16 4.78
C SER A 148 11.07 -7.33 5.76
N ASN A 149 10.23 -8.30 5.42
CA ASN A 149 9.96 -9.49 6.23
C ASN A 149 10.26 -10.81 5.47
N SER A 150 10.99 -10.75 4.33
CA SER A 150 11.29 -11.93 3.49
C SER A 150 12.63 -12.59 3.86
N TYR A 151 12.85 -12.88 5.13
CA TYR A 151 14.13 -13.36 5.69
C TYR A 151 14.68 -14.60 4.97
N ASP A 152 13.87 -15.65 4.83
CA ASP A 152 14.29 -16.92 4.22
C ASP A 152 14.61 -16.77 2.73
N ALA A 153 13.84 -15.94 2.03
CA ALA A 153 14.04 -15.63 0.62
C ALA A 153 15.39 -14.92 0.40
N ILE A 154 15.64 -13.88 1.19
CA ILE A 154 16.88 -13.08 1.12
C ILE A 154 18.09 -13.91 1.54
N LYS A 155 17.98 -14.69 2.63
CA LYS A 155 19.03 -15.62 3.05
C LYS A 155 19.36 -16.64 1.94
N TYR A 156 18.35 -17.14 1.25
CA TYR A 156 18.54 -18.09 0.14
C TYR A 156 19.24 -17.43 -1.06
N LEU A 157 18.84 -16.20 -1.46
CA LEU A 157 19.53 -15.44 -2.51
C LEU A 157 21.01 -15.24 -2.19
N LYS A 158 21.34 -14.92 -0.94
CA LYS A 158 22.71 -14.77 -0.49
C LYS A 158 23.52 -16.06 -0.63
N THR A 159 22.93 -17.24 -0.34
CA THR A 159 23.60 -18.54 -0.57
C THR A 159 23.90 -18.80 -2.06
N LYS A 160 23.14 -18.15 -2.95
CA LYS A 160 23.32 -18.21 -4.41
C LYS A 160 24.22 -17.10 -4.95
N LYS A 161 24.81 -16.26 -4.09
CA LYS A 161 25.64 -15.10 -4.44
C LYS A 161 24.90 -14.10 -5.34
N ILE A 162 23.57 -13.99 -5.18
CA ILE A 162 22.72 -13.02 -5.88
C ILE A 162 22.58 -11.80 -4.99
N SER A 163 22.95 -10.63 -5.50
CA SER A 163 22.81 -9.36 -4.79
C SER A 163 21.34 -9.02 -4.53
N THR A 164 21.09 -8.35 -3.41
CA THR A 164 19.73 -8.04 -2.95
C THR A 164 19.57 -6.57 -2.63
N PHE A 165 18.51 -5.96 -3.12
CA PHE A 165 18.17 -4.57 -2.88
C PHE A 165 16.69 -4.45 -2.51
N ILE A 166 16.39 -3.88 -1.35
CA ILE A 166 15.03 -3.69 -0.84
C ILE A 166 14.72 -2.20 -0.80
N ILE A 167 13.59 -1.80 -1.38
CA ILE A 167 12.92 -0.51 -1.14
C ILE A 167 11.52 -0.84 -0.67
N ASP A 168 11.22 -0.56 0.60
CA ASP A 168 9.98 -0.95 1.24
C ASP A 168 9.61 0.07 2.33
N HIS A 169 8.34 0.09 2.74
CA HIS A 169 7.84 0.96 3.81
C HIS A 169 7.05 0.19 4.88
N HIS A 170 6.94 -1.12 4.74
CA HIS A 170 6.26 -1.97 5.73
C HIS A 170 6.99 -2.00 7.06
N ASN A 171 6.23 -2.26 8.14
CA ASN A 171 6.81 -2.42 9.47
C ASN A 171 7.79 -3.59 9.48
N THR A 172 8.93 -3.37 10.10
CA THR A 172 9.99 -4.37 10.24
C THR A 172 10.56 -4.30 11.65
N SER A 173 11.19 -5.37 12.10
CA SER A 173 11.80 -5.47 13.43
C SER A 173 13.13 -6.19 13.35
N LEU A 174 13.96 -5.98 14.36
CA LEU A 174 15.23 -6.69 14.50
C LEU A 174 15.01 -8.20 14.77
N PRO A 175 15.89 -9.07 14.24
CA PRO A 175 16.96 -8.76 13.29
C PRO A 175 16.40 -8.48 11.89
N TYR A 176 16.93 -7.49 11.18
CA TYR A 176 16.52 -7.20 9.80
C TYR A 176 16.99 -8.26 8.82
N PRO A 177 16.33 -8.41 7.65
CA PRO A 177 16.84 -9.30 6.59
C PRO A 177 18.22 -8.84 6.14
N VAL A 178 19.14 -9.80 5.93
CA VAL A 178 20.55 -9.54 5.58
C VAL A 178 20.66 -9.29 4.07
N SER A 179 20.11 -8.15 3.59
CA SER A 179 20.24 -7.67 2.22
C SER A 179 21.47 -6.78 2.04
N ASP A 180 21.95 -6.63 0.79
CA ASP A 180 23.06 -5.75 0.49
C ASP A 180 22.65 -4.28 0.64
N ILE A 181 21.45 -3.94 0.19
CA ILE A 181 20.84 -2.62 0.39
C ILE A 181 19.43 -2.79 0.98
N PHE A 182 19.14 -2.00 2.02
CA PHE A 182 17.84 -1.99 2.66
C PHE A 182 17.38 -0.57 2.93
N ILE A 183 16.53 -0.04 2.05
CA ILE A 183 15.86 1.25 2.18
C ILE A 183 14.48 1.01 2.76
N ASN A 184 14.27 1.39 4.01
CA ASN A 184 12.98 1.41 4.69
C ASN A 184 13.01 2.46 5.81
N PRO A 185 12.18 3.51 5.75
CA PRO A 185 12.15 4.55 6.79
C PRO A 185 11.71 4.04 8.16
N LYS A 186 11.01 2.89 8.22
CA LYS A 186 10.56 2.29 9.49
C LYS A 186 11.58 1.34 10.13
N LYS A 187 12.73 1.11 9.50
CA LYS A 187 13.87 0.54 10.19
C LYS A 187 14.49 1.64 11.06
N ASN A 188 15.13 1.27 12.17
CA ASN A 188 15.89 2.22 12.98
C ASN A 188 16.99 2.90 12.13
N SER A 189 16.67 4.08 11.57
CA SER A 189 17.48 4.78 10.57
C SER A 189 17.39 6.29 10.77
N ASN A 190 18.38 7.02 10.22
CA ASN A 190 18.46 8.49 10.31
C ASN A 190 17.37 9.21 9.50
N TYR A 191 16.45 8.50 8.86
CA TYR A 191 15.37 9.06 8.05
C TYR A 191 13.98 8.55 8.42
N GLU A 192 13.80 8.10 9.68
CA GLU A 192 12.53 7.64 10.22
C GLU A 192 11.41 8.69 10.14
N GLN A 193 11.75 9.99 10.16
CA GLN A 193 10.79 11.08 9.94
C GLN A 193 10.07 11.02 8.59
N TYR A 194 10.56 10.22 7.64
CA TYR A 194 9.94 9.97 6.34
C TYR A 194 9.14 8.66 6.29
N SER A 195 8.82 8.06 7.43
CA SER A 195 8.01 6.83 7.53
C SER A 195 6.58 6.95 6.98
N TYR A 196 6.17 8.17 6.65
CA TYR A 196 4.91 8.46 5.97
C TYR A 196 4.98 8.37 4.44
N LEU A 197 6.12 7.98 3.85
CA LEU A 197 6.26 7.78 2.41
C LEU A 197 5.94 6.33 2.02
N CYS A 198 5.21 6.15 0.92
CA CYS A 198 5.00 4.85 0.30
C CYS A 198 6.23 4.41 -0.52
N THR A 199 6.27 3.14 -0.89
CA THR A 199 7.40 2.58 -1.66
C THR A 199 7.57 3.24 -3.02
N THR A 200 6.48 3.58 -3.71
CA THR A 200 6.57 4.29 -5.00
C THR A 200 7.27 5.64 -4.84
N PHE A 201 7.01 6.37 -3.76
CA PHE A 201 7.68 7.65 -3.52
C PHE A 201 9.18 7.44 -3.22
N LEU A 202 9.51 6.47 -2.35
CA LEU A 202 10.91 6.12 -2.07
C LEU A 202 11.66 5.72 -3.35
N THR A 203 11.02 4.94 -4.20
CA THR A 203 11.54 4.52 -5.51
C THR A 203 11.77 5.72 -6.43
N TYR A 204 10.82 6.65 -6.50
CA TYR A 204 10.97 7.89 -7.27
C TYR A 204 12.16 8.72 -6.79
N LEU A 205 12.28 8.92 -5.47
CA LEU A 205 13.38 9.69 -4.86
C LEU A 205 14.74 8.99 -5.03
N PHE A 206 14.76 7.65 -5.04
CA PHE A 206 15.96 6.88 -5.36
C PHE A 206 16.40 7.11 -6.82
N ILE A 207 15.48 7.04 -7.76
CA ILE A 207 15.75 7.28 -9.18
C ILE A 207 16.20 8.74 -9.42
N ASP A 208 15.57 9.70 -8.77
CA ASP A 208 15.94 11.11 -8.82
C ASP A 208 17.37 11.35 -8.33
N LEU A 209 17.75 10.73 -7.19
CA LEU A 209 19.13 10.74 -6.73
C LEU A 209 20.09 10.09 -7.73
N TYR A 210 19.73 8.94 -8.30
CA TYR A 210 20.56 8.25 -9.28
C TYR A 210 20.83 9.14 -10.51
N ILE A 211 19.79 9.77 -11.04
CA ILE A 211 19.88 10.71 -12.17
C ILE A 211 20.81 11.88 -11.81
N SER A 212 20.63 12.47 -10.64
CA SER A 212 21.44 13.59 -10.16
C SER A 212 22.91 13.21 -9.95
N LYS A 213 23.16 12.07 -9.28
CA LYS A 213 24.51 11.56 -8.97
C LYS A 213 25.32 11.29 -10.24
N TYR A 214 24.69 10.70 -11.25
CA TYR A 214 25.37 10.32 -12.50
C TYR A 214 25.11 11.30 -13.64
N LYS A 215 24.51 12.45 -13.37
CA LYS A 215 24.26 13.56 -14.30
C LYS A 215 23.55 13.11 -15.58
N LEU A 216 22.56 12.22 -15.43
CA LEU A 216 21.79 11.74 -16.58
C LEU A 216 20.84 12.83 -17.08
N LYS A 217 20.75 13.03 -18.39
CA LYS A 217 19.81 13.98 -19.02
C LYS A 217 18.42 13.33 -19.14
N LYS A 218 17.73 13.12 -18.02
CA LYS A 218 16.40 12.48 -18.00
C LYS A 218 15.46 13.22 -17.08
N ASN A 219 14.22 13.37 -17.54
CA ASN A 219 13.13 13.92 -16.73
C ASN A 219 12.19 12.77 -16.32
N ILE A 220 11.90 12.67 -15.04
CA ILE A 220 10.99 11.67 -14.44
C ILE A 220 9.75 12.32 -13.81
N GLU A 221 9.55 13.64 -13.95
CA GLU A 221 8.43 14.36 -13.33
C GLU A 221 7.06 13.81 -13.75
N ASN A 222 6.95 13.28 -14.97
CA ASN A 222 5.73 12.62 -15.43
C ASN A 222 5.31 11.42 -14.57
N ASN A 223 6.20 10.87 -13.75
CA ASN A 223 5.89 9.78 -12.82
C ASN A 223 5.28 10.27 -11.51
N LEU A 224 5.32 11.59 -11.21
CA LEU A 224 4.81 12.13 -9.95
C LEU A 224 3.32 11.88 -9.74
N ILE A 225 2.53 11.81 -10.82
CA ILE A 225 1.12 11.40 -10.74
C ILE A 225 0.96 9.95 -10.25
N TYR A 226 1.85 9.04 -10.62
CA TYR A 226 1.84 7.65 -10.17
C TYR A 226 2.28 7.55 -8.70
N VAL A 227 3.22 8.42 -8.28
CA VAL A 227 3.61 8.56 -6.87
C VAL A 227 2.42 9.04 -6.03
N LEU A 228 1.69 10.06 -6.50
CA LEU A 228 0.49 10.53 -5.80
C LEU A 228 -0.61 9.46 -5.74
N LEU A 229 -0.84 8.75 -6.85
CA LEU A 229 -1.80 7.65 -6.90
C LEU A 229 -1.49 6.56 -5.87
N ALA A 230 -0.23 6.12 -5.78
CA ALA A 230 0.21 5.14 -4.81
C ALA A 230 0.08 5.66 -3.37
N THR A 231 0.54 6.89 -3.11
CA THR A 231 0.42 7.56 -1.80
C THR A 231 -1.03 7.59 -1.29
N VAL A 232 -1.98 7.90 -2.17
CA VAL A 232 -3.42 7.95 -1.83
C VAL A 232 -4.00 6.56 -1.68
N ALA A 233 -3.63 5.62 -2.56
CA ALA A 233 -4.15 4.26 -2.56
C ALA A 233 -3.76 3.47 -1.31
N ASP A 234 -2.54 3.68 -0.82
CA ASP A 234 -2.00 3.06 0.40
C ASP A 234 -2.35 3.85 1.67
N VAL A 235 -3.22 4.88 1.52
CA VAL A 235 -3.72 5.71 2.63
C VAL A 235 -2.60 6.32 3.47
N MET A 236 -1.50 6.70 2.82
CA MET A 236 -0.37 7.32 3.51
C MET A 236 -0.72 8.70 4.06
N PRO A 237 -0.18 9.09 5.22
CA PRO A 237 -0.42 10.40 5.81
C PRO A 237 -0.13 11.53 4.83
N MET A 238 -1.10 12.43 4.62
CA MET A 238 -0.97 13.57 3.71
C MET A 238 -0.29 14.75 4.42
N ILE A 239 0.96 14.53 4.84
CA ILE A 239 1.82 15.48 5.55
C ILE A 239 3.14 15.68 4.79
N GLY A 240 3.91 16.69 5.17
CA GLY A 240 5.24 16.95 4.63
C GLY A 240 5.27 16.94 3.09
N ILE A 241 6.19 16.17 2.51
CA ILE A 241 6.35 16.12 1.04
C ILE A 241 5.18 15.45 0.32
N ASN A 242 4.40 14.55 0.96
CA ASN A 242 3.18 14.02 0.38
C ASN A 242 2.15 15.12 0.09
N LYS A 243 2.02 16.08 1.04
CA LYS A 243 1.09 17.22 0.88
C LYS A 243 1.55 18.18 -0.20
N ILE A 244 2.86 18.45 -0.27
CA ILE A 244 3.46 19.28 -1.33
C ILE A 244 3.20 18.64 -2.70
N LEU A 245 3.48 17.35 -2.84
CA LEU A 245 3.22 16.58 -4.06
C LEU A 245 1.75 16.66 -4.48
N ALA A 246 0.83 16.38 -3.55
CA ALA A 246 -0.60 16.41 -3.83
C ALA A 246 -1.05 17.78 -4.33
N LYS A 247 -0.62 18.86 -3.67
CA LYS A 247 -0.95 20.23 -4.07
C LYS A 247 -0.46 20.54 -5.48
N ASN A 248 0.81 20.26 -5.77
CA ASN A 248 1.42 20.58 -7.06
C ASN A 248 0.77 19.78 -8.20
N ILE A 249 0.60 18.45 -8.01
CA ILE A 249 0.00 17.60 -9.02
C ILE A 249 -1.47 17.98 -9.29
N LEU A 250 -2.29 18.16 -8.25
CA LEU A 250 -3.70 18.51 -8.46
C LEU A 250 -3.90 19.88 -9.11
N LYS A 251 -2.92 20.80 -8.97
CA LYS A 251 -2.94 22.08 -9.63
C LYS A 251 -2.57 21.98 -11.11
N ASP A 252 -1.47 21.28 -11.43
CA ASP A 252 -0.77 21.42 -12.71
C ASP A 252 -0.91 20.18 -13.61
N PHE A 253 -1.48 19.07 -13.11
CA PHE A 253 -1.60 17.85 -13.90
C PHE A 253 -2.58 18.00 -15.06
N ASP A 254 -2.03 17.91 -16.27
CA ASP A 254 -2.81 17.88 -17.50
C ASP A 254 -3.13 16.43 -17.89
N ILE A 255 -4.39 16.05 -17.70
CA ILE A 255 -4.91 14.73 -18.04
C ILE A 255 -4.66 14.40 -19.51
N GLY A 256 -4.76 15.39 -20.40
CA GLY A 256 -4.58 15.21 -21.85
C GLY A 256 -3.16 14.78 -22.25
N LYS A 257 -2.16 15.11 -21.45
CA LYS A 257 -0.75 14.75 -21.67
C LYS A 257 -0.37 13.37 -21.18
N ASN A 258 -1.20 12.73 -20.33
CA ASN A 258 -0.97 11.38 -19.84
C ASN A 258 -1.92 10.41 -20.54
N LEU A 259 -1.38 9.55 -21.39
CA LEU A 259 -2.15 8.65 -22.25
C LEU A 259 -3.09 7.72 -21.44
N ILE A 260 -2.64 7.24 -20.29
CA ILE A 260 -3.42 6.33 -19.46
C ILE A 260 -4.59 7.08 -18.81
N PHE A 261 -4.32 8.22 -18.18
CA PHE A 261 -5.36 9.03 -17.53
C PHE A 261 -6.36 9.60 -18.56
N LYS A 262 -5.87 10.04 -19.72
CA LYS A 262 -6.71 10.50 -20.84
C LYS A 262 -7.72 9.42 -21.26
N ASN A 263 -7.25 8.19 -21.52
CA ASN A 263 -8.11 7.10 -21.93
C ASN A 263 -9.03 6.64 -20.78
N LEU A 264 -8.52 6.59 -19.55
CA LEU A 264 -9.31 6.22 -18.38
C LEU A 264 -10.48 7.19 -18.14
N PHE A 265 -10.21 8.51 -18.14
CA PHE A 265 -11.22 9.55 -17.96
C PHE A 265 -12.27 9.52 -19.08
N LYS A 266 -11.83 9.27 -20.33
CA LYS A 266 -12.73 9.08 -21.47
C LYS A 266 -13.66 7.88 -21.27
N ILE A 267 -13.14 6.73 -20.86
CA ILE A 267 -13.94 5.50 -20.66
C ILE A 267 -14.90 5.64 -19.48
N LEU A 268 -14.47 6.34 -18.40
CA LEU A 268 -15.28 6.56 -17.20
C LEU A 268 -16.20 7.79 -17.30
N GLU A 269 -16.16 8.52 -18.44
CA GLU A 269 -16.93 9.74 -18.68
C GLU A 269 -16.72 10.84 -17.62
N ILE A 270 -15.53 10.89 -17.01
CA ILE A 270 -15.16 11.90 -16.03
C ILE A 270 -14.76 13.19 -16.75
N LYS A 271 -15.49 14.28 -16.50
CA LYS A 271 -15.30 15.58 -17.15
C LYS A 271 -14.56 16.61 -16.30
N ASN A 272 -14.46 16.37 -15.01
CA ASN A 272 -13.87 17.31 -14.04
C ASN A 272 -12.35 17.17 -13.98
N LYS A 273 -11.69 18.16 -13.35
CA LYS A 273 -10.26 18.03 -12.99
C LYS A 273 -10.05 16.87 -12.04
N LEU A 274 -8.87 16.27 -12.12
CA LEU A 274 -8.45 15.19 -11.22
C LEU A 274 -8.50 15.64 -9.75
N THR A 275 -9.05 14.79 -8.89
CA THR A 275 -9.12 15.00 -7.44
C THR A 275 -8.50 13.84 -6.67
N LEU A 276 -8.21 14.03 -5.38
CA LEU A 276 -7.80 12.94 -4.49
C LEU A 276 -8.87 11.85 -4.38
N TYR A 277 -10.15 12.24 -4.49
CA TYR A 277 -11.27 11.30 -4.51
C TYR A 277 -11.18 10.36 -5.72
N ASP A 278 -10.90 10.89 -6.90
CA ASP A 278 -10.76 10.08 -8.11
C ASP A 278 -9.60 9.09 -7.97
N LEU A 279 -8.48 9.52 -7.42
CA LEU A 279 -7.32 8.65 -7.17
C LEU A 279 -7.67 7.51 -6.19
N GLY A 280 -8.26 7.84 -5.03
CA GLY A 280 -8.48 6.88 -3.95
C GLY A 280 -9.72 6.00 -4.12
N TYR A 281 -10.81 6.53 -4.67
CA TYR A 281 -12.10 5.84 -4.72
C TYR A 281 -12.55 5.39 -6.11
N VAL A 282 -11.92 5.91 -7.17
CA VAL A 282 -12.21 5.50 -8.55
C VAL A 282 -11.03 4.69 -9.12
N ILE A 283 -9.83 5.27 -9.20
CA ILE A 283 -8.70 4.69 -9.92
C ILE A 283 -8.02 3.56 -9.13
N ALA A 284 -7.66 3.79 -7.86
CA ALA A 284 -7.00 2.78 -7.04
C ALA A 284 -7.82 1.47 -6.91
N PRO A 285 -9.16 1.50 -6.73
CA PRO A 285 -9.96 0.27 -6.75
C PRO A 285 -9.94 -0.50 -8.07
N LEU A 286 -9.79 0.18 -9.22
CA LEU A 286 -9.66 -0.48 -10.53
C LEU A 286 -8.35 -1.27 -10.61
N ILE A 287 -7.25 -0.63 -10.23
CA ILE A 287 -5.91 -1.25 -10.25
C ILE A 287 -5.88 -2.44 -9.27
N ASN A 288 -6.33 -2.23 -8.03
CA ASN A 288 -6.37 -3.26 -7.00
C ASN A 288 -7.29 -4.45 -7.36
N ALA A 289 -8.28 -4.26 -8.24
CA ALA A 289 -9.16 -5.35 -8.67
C ALA A 289 -8.41 -6.43 -9.45
N ALA A 290 -7.40 -6.06 -10.22
CA ALA A 290 -6.55 -7.01 -10.94
C ALA A 290 -5.85 -7.98 -9.98
N GLY A 291 -5.15 -7.48 -8.95
CA GLY A 291 -4.48 -8.32 -7.95
C GLY A 291 -5.45 -9.08 -7.01
N ARG A 292 -6.74 -8.73 -7.01
CA ARG A 292 -7.78 -9.41 -6.20
C ARG A 292 -8.50 -10.53 -6.92
N LEU A 293 -8.66 -10.44 -8.23
CA LEU A 293 -9.45 -11.40 -9.01
C LEU A 293 -8.65 -12.14 -10.08
N GLU A 294 -7.53 -11.56 -10.51
CA GLU A 294 -6.65 -12.11 -11.54
C GLU A 294 -5.19 -11.83 -11.18
N ASN A 295 -4.39 -11.51 -12.20
CA ASN A 295 -2.96 -11.24 -12.11
C ASN A 295 -2.67 -9.75 -12.29
N ALA A 296 -1.87 -9.18 -11.41
CA ALA A 296 -1.49 -7.77 -11.46
C ALA A 296 -0.41 -7.44 -12.52
N HIS A 297 0.16 -8.43 -13.23
CA HIS A 297 1.12 -8.16 -14.32
C HIS A 297 0.57 -7.22 -15.39
N GLN A 298 -0.73 -7.31 -15.71
CA GLN A 298 -1.38 -6.40 -16.66
C GLN A 298 -1.32 -4.92 -16.22
N ILE A 299 -1.18 -4.65 -14.93
CA ILE A 299 -1.03 -3.29 -14.41
C ILE A 299 0.36 -2.75 -14.77
N ILE A 300 1.42 -3.56 -14.62
CA ILE A 300 2.75 -3.15 -15.04
C ILE A 300 2.77 -2.88 -16.55
N GLU A 301 2.16 -3.77 -17.33
CA GLU A 301 2.04 -3.61 -18.79
C GLU A 301 1.28 -2.31 -19.14
N LEU A 302 0.20 -1.99 -18.43
CA LEU A 302 -0.55 -0.73 -18.58
C LEU A 302 0.35 0.49 -18.41
N PHE A 303 1.13 0.53 -17.31
CA PHE A 303 1.91 1.71 -16.93
C PHE A 303 3.30 1.78 -17.61
N THR A 304 3.67 0.74 -18.36
CA THR A 304 4.94 0.70 -19.12
C THR A 304 4.74 0.78 -20.63
N SER A 305 3.50 0.59 -21.13
CA SER A 305 3.17 0.63 -22.54
C SER A 305 2.99 2.06 -23.07
N SER A 306 3.39 2.26 -24.32
CA SER A 306 3.05 3.44 -25.14
C SER A 306 1.99 3.13 -26.22
N ASN A 307 1.50 1.88 -26.29
CA ASN A 307 0.51 1.46 -27.28
C ASN A 307 -0.91 1.77 -26.79
N GLU A 308 -1.55 2.76 -27.40
CA GLU A 308 -2.89 3.23 -26.98
C GLU A 308 -3.98 2.15 -27.09
N LYS A 309 -3.90 1.25 -28.09
CA LYS A 309 -4.84 0.14 -28.23
C LYS A 309 -4.73 -0.84 -27.07
N LEU A 310 -3.50 -1.20 -26.69
CA LEU A 310 -3.22 -2.09 -25.56
C LEU A 310 -3.65 -1.45 -24.25
N ILE A 311 -3.31 -0.17 -24.03
CA ILE A 311 -3.75 0.61 -22.85
C ILE A 311 -5.28 0.57 -22.75
N THR A 312 -6.00 0.86 -23.84
CA THR A 312 -7.47 0.85 -23.85
C THR A 312 -8.04 -0.53 -23.53
N LEU A 313 -7.42 -1.59 -24.07
CA LEU A 313 -7.83 -2.98 -23.79
C LEU A 313 -7.68 -3.32 -22.32
N ILE A 314 -6.51 -3.05 -21.72
CA ILE A 314 -6.25 -3.32 -20.30
C ILE A 314 -7.17 -2.49 -19.40
N LEU A 315 -7.39 -1.20 -19.71
CA LEU A 315 -8.31 -0.35 -18.95
C LEU A 315 -9.73 -0.92 -18.94
N LYS A 316 -10.26 -1.38 -20.08
CA LYS A 316 -11.57 -2.02 -20.14
C LYS A 316 -11.61 -3.30 -19.31
N ASN A 317 -10.54 -4.10 -19.35
CA ASN A 317 -10.46 -5.33 -18.53
C ASN A 317 -10.47 -5.04 -17.03
N ILE A 318 -9.64 -4.11 -16.53
CA ILE A 318 -9.61 -3.79 -15.10
C ILE A 318 -10.91 -3.14 -14.60
N ILE A 319 -11.60 -2.37 -15.43
CA ILE A 319 -12.93 -1.84 -15.13
C ILE A 319 -13.94 -3.00 -14.97
N ASN A 320 -13.91 -3.97 -15.88
CA ASN A 320 -14.76 -5.15 -15.81
C ASN A 320 -14.45 -6.00 -14.54
N LEU A 321 -13.17 -6.21 -14.23
CA LEU A 321 -12.75 -6.89 -13.01
C LEU A 321 -13.25 -6.18 -11.74
N ASN A 322 -13.16 -4.86 -11.70
CA ASN A 322 -13.69 -4.10 -10.56
C ASN A 322 -15.20 -4.21 -10.44
N ASN A 323 -15.95 -4.21 -11.55
CA ASN A 323 -17.40 -4.43 -11.55
C ASN A 323 -17.72 -5.85 -11.04
N LYS A 324 -17.01 -6.86 -11.51
CA LYS A 324 -17.12 -8.25 -11.03
C LYS A 324 -16.84 -8.34 -9.51
N ARG A 325 -15.77 -7.69 -9.04
CA ARG A 325 -15.46 -7.60 -7.61
C ARG A 325 -16.61 -6.99 -6.80
N LYS A 326 -17.19 -5.85 -7.28
CA LYS A 326 -18.33 -5.20 -6.62
C LYS A 326 -19.55 -6.10 -6.55
N LEU A 327 -19.84 -6.87 -7.62
CA LEU A 327 -20.95 -7.82 -7.63
C LEU A 327 -20.75 -8.96 -6.64
N ILE A 328 -19.51 -9.52 -6.54
CA ILE A 328 -19.17 -10.54 -5.56
C ILE A 328 -19.33 -9.97 -4.13
N GLU A 329 -18.80 -8.77 -3.87
CA GLU A 329 -18.92 -8.07 -2.59
C GLU A 329 -20.39 -7.89 -2.20
N LYS A 330 -21.21 -7.35 -3.11
CA LYS A 330 -22.63 -7.12 -2.89
C LYS A 330 -23.36 -8.41 -2.56
N LYS A 331 -23.20 -9.45 -3.38
CA LYS A 331 -23.84 -10.76 -3.16
C LYS A 331 -23.51 -11.32 -1.78
N ILE A 332 -22.23 -11.28 -1.38
CA ILE A 332 -21.82 -11.79 -0.06
C ILE A 332 -22.49 -11.00 1.07
N LEU A 333 -22.53 -9.65 0.95
CA LEU A 333 -23.12 -8.79 1.97
C LEU A 333 -24.65 -8.96 2.05
N ASP A 334 -25.34 -9.08 0.90
CA ASP A 334 -26.79 -9.30 0.85
C ASP A 334 -27.19 -10.68 1.46
N ASP A 335 -26.30 -11.69 1.33
CA ASP A 335 -26.50 -13.04 1.90
C ASP A 335 -26.07 -13.16 3.38
N LEU A 336 -25.70 -12.06 4.05
CA LEU A 336 -25.31 -12.08 5.47
C LEU A 336 -26.52 -12.02 6.38
N ASP A 337 -26.56 -12.91 7.35
CA ASP A 337 -27.44 -12.78 8.50
C ASP A 337 -26.84 -11.79 9.51
N TYR A 338 -27.27 -10.54 9.40
CA TYR A 338 -26.81 -9.46 10.27
C TYR A 338 -27.24 -9.64 11.72
N GLN A 339 -28.38 -10.32 11.98
CA GLN A 339 -28.89 -10.53 13.33
C GLN A 339 -27.89 -11.31 14.18
N LYS A 340 -27.25 -12.29 13.60
CA LYS A 340 -26.22 -13.10 14.26
C LYS A 340 -25.05 -12.26 14.80
N PHE A 341 -24.68 -11.18 14.14
CA PHE A 341 -23.57 -10.31 14.56
C PHE A 341 -23.95 -9.37 15.71
N TYR A 342 -25.24 -9.09 15.94
CA TYR A 342 -25.67 -8.28 17.07
C TYR A 342 -25.42 -8.98 18.40
N ASP A 343 -25.51 -10.31 18.43
CA ASP A 343 -25.28 -11.13 19.62
C ASP A 343 -23.80 -11.32 19.94
N GLU A 344 -22.89 -11.10 18.97
CA GLU A 344 -21.44 -11.16 19.17
C GLU A 344 -20.95 -9.88 19.87
N LYS A 345 -20.54 -10.01 21.16
CA LYS A 345 -20.24 -8.86 22.01
C LYS A 345 -18.95 -8.11 21.65
N ASN A 346 -17.90 -8.79 21.18
CA ASN A 346 -16.55 -8.22 21.16
C ASN A 346 -15.90 -8.20 19.77
N ILE A 347 -15.63 -9.37 19.18
CA ILE A 347 -15.02 -9.51 17.86
C ILE A 347 -15.97 -10.30 16.98
N LEU A 348 -16.31 -9.75 15.83
CA LEU A 348 -17.21 -10.38 14.88
C LEU A 348 -16.45 -11.47 14.10
N PHE A 349 -17.07 -12.65 13.99
CA PHE A 349 -16.44 -13.79 13.36
C PHE A 349 -17.32 -14.38 12.25
N LEU A 350 -16.82 -14.33 11.01
CA LEU A 350 -17.48 -14.92 9.86
C LEU A 350 -16.59 -16.02 9.24
N TYR A 351 -17.11 -17.23 9.14
CA TYR A 351 -16.53 -18.29 8.34
C TYR A 351 -17.56 -18.79 7.32
N LYS A 352 -17.21 -18.72 6.06
CA LYS A 352 -17.92 -19.39 4.94
C LYS A 352 -16.87 -20.03 4.03
N SER A 353 -17.04 -21.32 3.74
CA SER A 353 -16.05 -22.13 3.02
C SER A 353 -15.81 -21.71 1.56
N ASN A 354 -16.75 -21.00 0.97
CA ASN A 354 -16.80 -20.68 -0.46
C ASN A 354 -16.67 -19.17 -0.77
N LEU A 355 -16.14 -18.36 0.15
CA LEU A 355 -15.87 -16.96 -0.17
C LEU A 355 -14.63 -16.84 -1.05
N HIS A 356 -14.67 -15.88 -1.97
CA HIS A 356 -13.50 -15.57 -2.79
C HIS A 356 -12.42 -14.90 -1.96
N GLU A 357 -11.21 -15.47 -1.89
CA GLU A 357 -10.09 -14.99 -1.06
C GLU A 357 -9.73 -13.50 -1.30
N GLY A 358 -9.81 -13.05 -2.55
CA GLY A 358 -9.50 -11.67 -2.94
C GLY A 358 -10.43 -10.61 -2.33
N VAL A 359 -11.62 -11.01 -1.84
CA VAL A 359 -12.62 -10.07 -1.31
C VAL A 359 -12.84 -10.17 0.20
N ILE A 360 -12.35 -11.23 0.88
CA ILE A 360 -12.57 -11.40 2.34
C ILE A 360 -12.12 -10.20 3.17
N GLY A 361 -11.03 -9.52 2.76
CA GLY A 361 -10.55 -8.32 3.44
C GLY A 361 -11.48 -7.12 3.26
N ILE A 362 -12.18 -7.03 2.13
CA ILE A 362 -13.19 -5.99 1.88
C ILE A 362 -14.43 -6.28 2.73
N ILE A 363 -14.88 -7.54 2.75
CA ILE A 363 -16.03 -7.97 3.57
C ILE A 363 -15.76 -7.70 5.06
N ALA A 364 -14.56 -8.05 5.55
CA ALA A 364 -14.17 -7.75 6.92
C ALA A 364 -14.21 -6.22 7.23
N SER A 365 -13.78 -5.38 6.27
CA SER A 365 -13.88 -3.92 6.42
C SER A 365 -15.32 -3.44 6.49
N ARG A 366 -16.21 -3.94 5.62
CA ARG A 366 -17.63 -3.55 5.60
C ARG A 366 -18.35 -3.94 6.88
N ILE A 367 -18.15 -5.19 7.34
CA ILE A 367 -18.74 -5.66 8.60
C ILE A 367 -18.20 -4.82 9.79
N LYS A 368 -16.89 -4.59 9.84
CA LYS A 368 -16.25 -3.72 10.85
C LYS A 368 -16.85 -2.31 10.85
N GLU A 369 -17.04 -1.71 9.68
CA GLU A 369 -17.60 -0.36 9.55
C GLU A 369 -19.06 -0.29 9.99
N TYR A 370 -19.87 -1.28 9.60
CA TYR A 370 -21.29 -1.33 9.94
C TYR A 370 -21.53 -1.47 11.45
N PHE A 371 -20.82 -2.39 12.10
CA PHE A 371 -20.99 -2.69 13.53
C PHE A 371 -20.04 -1.88 14.44
N ASN A 372 -19.06 -1.17 13.91
CA ASN A 372 -17.99 -0.49 14.64
C ASN A 372 -17.27 -1.42 15.64
N LYS A 373 -17.05 -2.68 15.25
CA LYS A 373 -16.38 -3.73 16.03
C LYS A 373 -15.27 -4.37 15.21
N PRO A 374 -14.18 -4.89 15.81
CA PRO A 374 -13.22 -5.73 15.11
C PRO A 374 -13.92 -6.92 14.44
N CYS A 375 -13.45 -7.31 13.27
CA CYS A 375 -14.05 -8.40 12.49
C CYS A 375 -12.97 -9.31 11.89
N VAL A 376 -13.21 -10.61 11.92
CA VAL A 376 -12.40 -11.65 11.27
C VAL A 376 -13.29 -12.39 10.27
N VAL A 377 -12.85 -12.44 9.01
CA VAL A 377 -13.52 -13.19 7.94
C VAL A 377 -12.57 -14.27 7.41
N LEU A 378 -13.05 -15.51 7.38
CA LEU A 378 -12.28 -16.69 7.01
C LEU A 378 -12.96 -17.43 5.85
N THR A 379 -12.16 -18.06 5.00
CA THR A 379 -12.63 -18.94 3.92
C THR A 379 -11.65 -20.08 3.65
N ASN A 380 -12.11 -21.14 3.01
CA ASN A 380 -11.21 -22.20 2.57
C ASN A 380 -10.34 -21.73 1.38
N SER A 381 -9.09 -22.18 1.40
CA SER A 381 -8.12 -21.98 0.33
C SER A 381 -7.27 -23.25 0.22
N ASN A 382 -7.60 -24.10 -0.73
CA ASN A 382 -6.98 -25.42 -0.88
C ASN A 382 -7.01 -26.21 0.45
N ASP A 383 -5.84 -26.56 1.00
CA ASP A 383 -5.71 -27.37 2.23
C ASP A 383 -5.71 -26.54 3.51
N VAL A 384 -5.81 -25.24 3.43
CA VAL A 384 -5.78 -24.32 4.57
C VAL A 384 -7.03 -23.42 4.59
N ILE A 385 -7.22 -22.72 5.70
CA ILE A 385 -8.16 -21.63 5.82
C ILE A 385 -7.37 -20.33 5.78
N LYS A 386 -7.74 -19.44 4.87
CA LYS A 386 -7.23 -18.08 4.83
C LYS A 386 -8.22 -17.10 5.42
N GLY A 387 -7.71 -16.08 6.09
CA GLY A 387 -8.52 -15.07 6.73
C GLY A 387 -7.97 -13.67 6.59
N SER A 388 -8.88 -12.72 6.78
CA SER A 388 -8.56 -11.31 6.92
C SER A 388 -9.27 -10.73 8.12
N ALA A 389 -8.51 -10.04 8.97
CA ALA A 389 -9.03 -9.32 10.12
C ALA A 389 -8.97 -7.82 9.87
N ARG A 390 -9.97 -7.11 10.40
CA ARG A 390 -10.05 -5.65 10.40
C ARG A 390 -10.44 -5.17 11.78
N SER A 391 -9.85 -4.07 12.24
CA SER A 391 -10.03 -3.60 13.60
C SER A 391 -10.40 -2.12 13.69
N THR A 392 -10.89 -1.72 14.85
CA THR A 392 -11.07 -0.32 15.24
C THR A 392 -9.77 0.22 15.85
N SER A 393 -9.63 1.55 15.93
CA SER A 393 -8.44 2.22 16.48
C SER A 393 -8.05 1.78 17.92
N ASN A 394 -9.04 1.29 18.65
CA ASN A 394 -8.86 0.92 20.06
C ASN A 394 -8.48 -0.56 20.29
N PHE A 395 -8.23 -1.33 19.23
CA PHE A 395 -7.92 -2.75 19.34
C PHE A 395 -6.85 -3.18 18.34
N ASN A 396 -5.68 -3.61 18.83
CA ASN A 396 -4.56 -4.04 17.98
C ASN A 396 -4.71 -5.49 17.54
N ILE A 397 -5.38 -5.73 16.39
CA ILE A 397 -5.63 -7.07 15.89
C ILE A 397 -4.34 -7.78 15.47
N GLY A 398 -3.35 -7.06 14.93
CA GLY A 398 -2.08 -7.64 14.49
C GLY A 398 -1.32 -8.32 15.62
N LYS A 399 -1.27 -7.70 16.83
CA LYS A 399 -0.66 -8.29 18.02
C LYS A 399 -1.27 -9.63 18.38
N TYR A 400 -2.59 -9.74 18.32
CA TYR A 400 -3.30 -10.97 18.68
C TYR A 400 -3.16 -12.07 17.61
N ILE A 401 -3.10 -11.69 16.34
CA ILE A 401 -2.80 -12.67 15.28
C ILE A 401 -1.37 -13.22 15.48
N GLN A 402 -0.39 -12.37 15.76
CA GLN A 402 0.97 -12.83 16.05
C GLN A 402 1.01 -13.76 17.27
N LYS A 403 0.26 -13.43 18.33
CA LYS A 403 0.15 -14.31 19.50
C LYS A 403 -0.48 -15.67 19.16
N SER A 404 -1.46 -15.72 18.25
CA SER A 404 -2.07 -16.98 17.83
C SER A 404 -1.09 -17.91 17.09
N ILE A 405 -0.12 -17.33 16.38
CA ILE A 405 0.97 -18.08 15.73
C ILE A 405 1.91 -18.66 16.78
N ASN A 406 2.30 -17.87 17.78
CA ASN A 406 3.19 -18.31 18.85
C ASN A 406 2.56 -19.40 19.73
N LEU A 407 1.23 -19.52 19.72
CA LEU A 407 0.45 -20.56 20.44
C LEU A 407 0.12 -21.78 19.55
N ASP A 408 0.68 -21.90 18.35
CA ASP A 408 0.39 -22.95 17.36
C ASP A 408 -1.10 -23.09 17.00
N ILE A 409 -1.88 -22.01 17.18
CA ILE A 409 -3.29 -21.94 16.77
C ILE A 409 -3.38 -21.56 15.30
N ALA A 410 -2.53 -20.61 14.84
CA ALA A 410 -2.41 -20.23 13.44
C ALA A 410 -1.09 -20.73 12.85
N LEU A 411 -1.13 -21.12 11.56
CA LEU A 411 0.06 -21.51 10.78
C LEU A 411 0.94 -20.33 10.42
N GLY A 412 0.32 -19.18 10.21
CA GLY A 412 0.98 -17.96 9.76
C GLY A 412 0.00 -16.83 9.67
N GLY A 413 0.54 -15.65 9.43
CA GLY A 413 -0.23 -14.42 9.34
C GLY A 413 0.62 -13.25 9.79
N GLY A 414 -0.01 -12.09 9.87
CA GLY A 414 0.63 -10.87 10.31
C GLY A 414 -0.14 -9.65 9.86
N GLY A 415 0.28 -8.50 10.32
CA GLY A 415 -0.37 -7.26 9.99
C GLY A 415 -0.06 -6.17 11.00
N HIS A 416 -0.91 -5.17 11.00
CA HIS A 416 -0.79 -3.97 11.82
C HIS A 416 -1.98 -3.85 12.78
N ASN A 417 -2.02 -2.75 13.53
CA ASN A 417 -3.06 -2.50 14.52
C ASN A 417 -4.48 -2.67 13.95
N LEU A 418 -4.72 -2.20 12.71
CA LEU A 418 -6.05 -2.12 12.12
C LEU A 418 -6.37 -3.26 11.13
N ALA A 419 -5.38 -4.02 10.68
CA ALA A 419 -5.58 -5.06 9.67
C ALA A 419 -4.54 -6.18 9.81
N ALA A 420 -4.97 -7.42 9.62
CA ALA A 420 -4.08 -8.57 9.61
C ALA A 420 -4.57 -9.68 8.66
N GLY A 421 -3.63 -10.44 8.11
CA GLY A 421 -3.87 -11.70 7.40
C GLY A 421 -3.69 -12.89 8.34
N ILE A 422 -4.36 -14.02 8.04
CA ILE A 422 -4.36 -15.22 8.87
C ILE A 422 -4.35 -16.46 7.97
N VAL A 423 -3.58 -17.45 8.35
CA VAL A 423 -3.59 -18.79 7.74
C VAL A 423 -3.73 -19.83 8.85
N LEU A 424 -4.72 -20.74 8.72
CA LEU A 424 -5.01 -21.78 9.69
C LEU A 424 -5.01 -23.16 9.04
N LYS A 425 -4.69 -24.20 9.81
CA LYS A 425 -5.08 -25.58 9.45
C LYS A 425 -6.59 -25.74 9.59
N LYS A 426 -7.23 -26.56 8.74
CA LYS A 426 -8.69 -26.76 8.79
C LYS A 426 -9.18 -27.27 10.16
N ASN A 427 -8.42 -28.14 10.81
CA ASN A 427 -8.74 -28.65 12.15
C ASN A 427 -8.56 -27.66 13.28
N LYS A 428 -7.93 -26.47 13.04
CA LYS A 428 -7.70 -25.41 14.03
C LYS A 428 -8.74 -24.30 14.00
N LEU A 429 -9.79 -24.41 13.18
CA LEU A 429 -10.83 -23.38 13.05
C LEU A 429 -11.53 -23.09 14.39
N ASN A 430 -11.93 -24.14 15.11
CA ASN A 430 -12.63 -23.99 16.39
C ASN A 430 -11.70 -23.43 17.49
N ASP A 431 -10.46 -23.90 17.55
CA ASP A 431 -9.45 -23.37 18.49
C ASP A 431 -9.25 -21.88 18.28
N PHE A 432 -9.13 -21.47 17.01
CA PHE A 432 -8.98 -20.07 16.66
C PHE A 432 -10.22 -19.23 17.00
N LYS A 433 -11.43 -19.75 16.75
CA LYS A 433 -12.69 -19.08 17.12
C LYS A 433 -12.79 -18.87 18.64
N THR A 434 -12.46 -19.89 19.42
CA THR A 434 -12.43 -19.79 20.90
C THR A 434 -11.42 -18.74 21.35
N TYR A 435 -10.20 -18.82 20.84
CA TYR A 435 -9.13 -17.87 21.14
C TYR A 435 -9.55 -16.40 20.87
N ILE A 436 -10.12 -16.12 19.69
CA ILE A 436 -10.57 -14.76 19.34
C ILE A 436 -11.68 -14.28 20.26
N ASN A 437 -12.62 -15.14 20.66
CA ASN A 437 -13.69 -14.78 21.59
C ASN A 437 -13.18 -14.47 22.99
N GLU A 438 -12.18 -15.22 23.50
CA GLU A 438 -11.56 -14.96 24.80
C GLU A 438 -10.83 -13.62 24.84
N ILE A 439 -10.06 -13.29 23.78
CA ILE A 439 -9.37 -12.01 23.68
C ILE A 439 -10.37 -10.86 23.66
N GLY A 440 -11.46 -11.00 22.92
CA GLY A 440 -12.50 -9.99 22.90
C GLY A 440 -13.08 -9.70 24.30
N ARG A 441 -13.22 -10.72 25.15
CA ARG A 441 -13.66 -10.58 26.55
C ARG A 441 -12.62 -9.88 27.43
N ALA A 442 -11.35 -10.23 27.29
CA ALA A 442 -10.26 -9.65 28.07
C ALA A 442 -10.07 -8.16 27.79
N SER A 443 -10.11 -7.75 26.51
CA SER A 443 -9.97 -6.34 26.12
C SER A 443 -11.10 -5.43 26.57
N CYS A 444 -12.28 -5.99 26.89
CA CYS A 444 -13.39 -5.23 27.50
C CYS A 444 -13.21 -5.01 29.00
N ARG A 445 -12.47 -5.90 29.70
CA ARG A 445 -12.20 -5.75 31.15
C ARG A 445 -11.10 -4.73 31.44
N GLU A 446 -10.18 -4.49 30.52
CA GLU A 446 -9.14 -3.44 30.66
C GLU A 446 -9.66 -2.02 30.38
N ARG A 447 -10.95 -1.86 30.04
CA ARG A 447 -11.60 -0.57 29.72
C ARG A 447 -12.57 -0.07 30.81
N VAL A 448 -12.63 -0.74 31.96
CA VAL A 448 -13.45 -0.34 33.11
C VAL A 448 -12.59 0.27 34.19
#